data_b1b920e10ff39de5624fa611086c4cd3
#
_entry.id   b1b920e10ff39de5624fa611086c4cd3
#
_cell.length_a   1.000
_cell.length_b   1.000
_cell.length_c   1.000
_cell.angle_alpha   90.00
_cell.angle_beta   90.00
_cell.angle_gamma   90.00
#
_symmetry.space_group_name_H-M   'P 1'
#
loop_
_entity.id
_entity.type
_entity.pdbx_description
1 polymer ?
#
loop_
_entity_poly.entity_id
_entity_poly.type
_entity_poly.pdbx_seq_one_letter_code
_entity_poly.pdbx_strand_id
1 'polypeptide(L)'
;MATKKSALMTRRQAIFSLATLTAAALVRPTSALGFETPTNKTRFAVVGDFGTGGSDEFAIAAGMLDAHHKSALDLVIAVGDNIYPNGSGRYFKKHFEEPFAGLLKERVKFYAVLGNHDVEEGREDQLNYPLFNMGGSNYYSISRNNGLVDFFMLDSTNLDALQLGWIEKSLRESRAIWKLAVLHHPVYSSGKKHGSDLKLREQLEPLFTRYRVQAVFSGHDHVYERTKPQQGIQYFITGAGGKCRRGDIDMKSELRAASYDLDNSFMLIEVDETEMSFKSISQRGDVVDSGVLKQS
;
A
#
# COMPACT_ATOMS: atom_id res chain seq x y z
N MET A 1 -69.61 -44.92 67.77
CA MET A 1 -70.09 -43.62 68.26
C MET A 1 -68.92 -42.78 68.69
N ALA A 2 -68.77 -41.59 68.07
CA ALA A 2 -68.16 -40.35 68.54
C ALA A 2 -66.76 -40.43 69.19
N THR A 3 -65.83 -39.52 69.01
CA THR A 3 -65.83 -38.12 68.57
C THR A 3 -64.40 -37.70 68.35
N LYS A 4 -64.21 -36.85 67.42
CA LYS A 4 -62.94 -36.10 67.14
C LYS A 4 -62.49 -35.32 68.37
N LYS A 5 -61.17 -35.23 68.56
CA LYS A 5 -60.55 -34.03 69.16
C LYS A 5 -59.25 -33.71 68.38
N SER A 6 -59.30 -32.59 67.74
CA SER A 6 -58.23 -31.85 67.19
C SER A 6 -57.30 -31.30 68.27
N ALA A 7 -55.99 -31.41 68.11
CA ALA A 7 -55.05 -30.66 68.92
C ALA A 7 -54.13 -29.84 67.99
N LEU A 8 -54.24 -28.52 68.11
CA LEU A 8 -53.34 -27.53 67.53
C LEU A 8 -51.92 -27.74 68.06
N MET A 9 -50.99 -27.88 67.20
CA MET A 9 -49.55 -27.77 67.50
C MET A 9 -49.10 -26.33 67.44
N THR A 10 -48.59 -25.86 68.56
CA THR A 10 -48.02 -24.54 68.76
C THR A 10 -46.69 -24.35 68.02
N ARG A 11 -46.53 -23.13 67.56
CA ARG A 11 -45.27 -22.63 66.98
C ARG A 11 -44.14 -22.57 68.00
N ARG A 12 -43.36 -23.58 68.17
CA ARG A 12 -42.01 -23.50 68.78
C ARG A 12 -41.39 -24.89 68.73
N GLN A 13 -40.34 -25.01 67.98
CA GLN A 13 -39.33 -26.08 67.90
C GLN A 13 -39.25 -26.68 66.50
N ALA A 14 -38.54 -25.97 65.61
CA ALA A 14 -37.87 -26.55 64.49
C ALA A 14 -36.49 -25.85 64.37
N ILE A 15 -35.56 -26.40 65.18
CA ILE A 15 -34.13 -26.09 64.92
C ILE A 15 -33.74 -27.01 63.79
N PHE A 16 -33.66 -26.44 62.56
CA PHE A 16 -33.08 -27.13 61.43
C PHE A 16 -31.58 -26.85 61.41
N SER A 17 -30.80 -27.89 61.61
CA SER A 17 -29.37 -27.89 61.25
C SER A 17 -29.22 -27.72 59.75
N LEU A 18 -28.77 -26.55 59.37
CA LEU A 18 -28.44 -26.27 57.98
C LEU A 18 -26.97 -26.73 57.73
N ALA A 19 -26.82 -27.89 57.12
CA ALA A 19 -25.55 -28.32 56.61
C ALA A 19 -25.21 -27.44 55.38
N THR A 20 -24.25 -26.55 55.54
CA THR A 20 -23.69 -25.74 54.43
C THR A 20 -22.85 -26.65 53.59
N LEU A 21 -23.38 -27.09 52.44
CA LEU A 21 -22.60 -27.55 51.32
C LEU A 21 -22.00 -26.33 50.63
N THR A 22 -20.73 -26.05 50.87
CA THR A 22 -19.95 -25.13 50.05
C THR A 22 -19.63 -25.81 48.70
N ALA A 23 -20.46 -25.52 47.70
CA ALA A 23 -20.11 -25.81 46.33
C ALA A 23 -18.99 -24.85 45.92
N ALA A 24 -17.75 -25.34 45.89
CA ALA A 24 -16.65 -24.63 45.24
C ALA A 24 -16.94 -24.56 43.73
N ALA A 25 -17.51 -23.45 43.30
CA ALA A 25 -17.59 -23.14 41.86
C ALA A 25 -16.17 -22.94 41.35
N LEU A 26 -15.65 -23.92 40.62
CA LEU A 26 -14.47 -23.77 39.77
C LEU A 26 -14.79 -22.72 38.71
N VAL A 27 -14.47 -21.46 39.01
CA VAL A 27 -14.41 -20.40 38.00
C VAL A 27 -13.25 -20.76 37.09
N ARG A 28 -13.56 -21.46 35.99
CA ARG A 28 -12.62 -21.53 34.87
C ARG A 28 -12.40 -20.10 34.37
N PRO A 29 -11.14 -19.62 34.27
CA PRO A 29 -10.93 -18.37 33.60
C PRO A 29 -11.43 -18.55 32.16
N THR A 30 -12.54 -17.90 31.81
CA THR A 30 -12.92 -17.68 30.43
C THR A 30 -11.75 -16.94 29.84
N SER A 31 -10.99 -17.59 28.93
CA SER A 31 -10.05 -16.93 28.07
C SER A 31 -10.79 -15.72 27.51
N ALA A 32 -10.41 -14.53 27.93
CA ALA A 32 -10.85 -13.32 27.26
C ALA A 32 -10.47 -13.55 25.81
N LEU A 33 -11.47 -13.78 24.95
CA LEU A 33 -11.31 -13.58 23.52
C LEU A 33 -10.83 -12.14 23.43
N GLY A 34 -9.52 -11.98 23.26
CA GLY A 34 -8.95 -10.68 22.95
C GLY A 34 -9.67 -10.24 21.69
N PHE A 35 -10.58 -9.30 21.82
CA PHE A 35 -10.97 -8.49 20.69
C PHE A 35 -9.67 -7.80 20.28
N GLU A 36 -8.98 -8.36 19.28
CA GLU A 36 -7.99 -7.60 18.54
C GLU A 36 -8.75 -6.37 18.07
N THR A 37 -8.45 -5.22 18.68
CA THR A 37 -8.89 -3.94 18.13
C THR A 37 -8.43 -3.95 16.68
N PRO A 38 -9.33 -3.73 15.69
CA PRO A 38 -8.91 -3.65 14.31
C PRO A 38 -7.76 -2.67 14.25
N THR A 39 -6.56 -3.18 13.98
CA THR A 39 -5.41 -2.29 13.82
C THR A 39 -5.75 -1.42 12.62
N ASN A 40 -5.82 -0.10 12.84
CA ASN A 40 -6.06 0.88 11.77
C ASN A 40 -4.78 0.95 10.92
N LYS A 41 -4.55 -0.09 10.12
CA LYS A 41 -3.35 -0.24 9.29
C LYS A 41 -3.74 -0.40 7.84
N THR A 42 -2.95 0.16 6.95
CA THR A 42 -3.02 -0.07 5.50
C THR A 42 -1.75 -0.74 5.05
N ARG A 43 -1.87 -1.89 4.40
CA ARG A 43 -0.75 -2.63 3.83
C ARG A 43 -0.87 -2.69 2.32
N PHE A 44 0.16 -2.28 1.61
CA PHE A 44 0.14 -2.24 0.16
C PHE A 44 1.50 -2.58 -0.45
N ALA A 45 1.48 -3.05 -1.69
CA ALA A 45 2.67 -3.18 -2.50
C ALA A 45 2.79 -2.00 -3.48
N VAL A 46 4.02 -1.66 -3.87
CA VAL A 46 4.30 -0.68 -4.92
C VAL A 46 5.21 -1.31 -5.96
N VAL A 47 4.85 -1.17 -7.24
CA VAL A 47 5.61 -1.73 -8.37
C VAL A 47 5.44 -0.85 -9.60
N GLY A 48 6.48 -0.65 -10.38
CA GLY A 48 6.44 0.06 -11.66
C GLY A 48 7.22 -0.65 -12.74
N ASP A 49 7.01 -0.22 -13.99
CA ASP A 49 7.78 -0.68 -15.15
C ASP A 49 7.75 -2.22 -15.31
N PHE A 50 6.57 -2.80 -15.07
CA PHE A 50 6.43 -4.26 -14.94
C PHE A 50 5.88 -4.94 -16.22
N GLY A 51 4.93 -4.34 -16.93
CA GLY A 51 4.08 -4.94 -17.96
C GLY A 51 4.78 -5.48 -19.20
N THR A 52 5.69 -6.42 -19.06
CA THR A 52 6.50 -7.01 -20.14
C THR A 52 5.94 -8.33 -20.66
N GLY A 53 5.14 -9.05 -19.87
CA GLY A 53 4.73 -10.45 -20.11
C GLY A 53 5.89 -11.43 -20.03
N GLY A 54 7.02 -11.02 -19.43
CA GLY A 54 8.24 -11.83 -19.31
C GLY A 54 8.37 -12.57 -17.98
N SER A 55 9.34 -13.48 -17.91
CA SER A 55 9.60 -14.32 -16.71
C SER A 55 9.88 -13.51 -15.46
N ASP A 56 10.51 -12.35 -15.60
CA ASP A 56 10.88 -11.49 -14.48
C ASP A 56 9.63 -10.86 -13.83
N GLU A 57 8.69 -10.42 -14.64
CA GLU A 57 7.39 -9.95 -14.16
C GLU A 57 6.60 -11.05 -13.43
N PHE A 58 6.57 -12.27 -13.98
CA PHE A 58 5.95 -13.42 -13.30
C PHE A 58 6.62 -13.72 -11.96
N ALA A 59 7.95 -13.60 -11.87
CA ALA A 59 8.67 -13.80 -10.61
C ALA A 59 8.33 -12.71 -9.57
N ILE A 60 8.23 -11.46 -9.99
CA ILE A 60 7.78 -10.35 -9.12
C ILE A 60 6.34 -10.56 -8.66
N ALA A 61 5.44 -10.92 -9.57
CA ALA A 61 4.04 -11.19 -9.24
C ALA A 61 3.90 -12.36 -8.25
N ALA A 62 4.68 -13.43 -8.42
CA ALA A 62 4.73 -14.55 -7.47
C ALA A 62 5.24 -14.10 -6.09
N GLY A 63 6.30 -13.30 -6.03
CA GLY A 63 6.82 -12.74 -4.77
C GLY A 63 5.79 -11.84 -4.06
N MET A 64 5.03 -11.05 -4.81
CA MET A 64 3.94 -10.22 -4.26
C MET A 64 2.80 -11.08 -3.73
N LEU A 65 2.43 -12.17 -4.42
CA LEU A 65 1.42 -13.12 -3.96
C LEU A 65 1.88 -13.83 -2.67
N ASP A 66 3.12 -14.27 -2.60
CA ASP A 66 3.69 -14.86 -1.39
C ASP A 66 3.69 -13.88 -0.21
N ALA A 67 3.96 -12.62 -0.47
CA ALA A 67 3.86 -11.55 0.53
C ALA A 67 2.40 -11.36 1.00
N HIS A 68 1.44 -11.38 0.08
CA HIS A 68 0.01 -11.31 0.37
C HIS A 68 -0.45 -12.48 1.25
N HIS A 69 -0.01 -13.71 0.94
CA HIS A 69 -0.35 -14.89 1.74
C HIS A 69 0.25 -14.86 3.17
N LYS A 70 1.43 -14.25 3.33
CA LYS A 70 2.04 -14.04 4.67
C LYS A 70 1.31 -12.96 5.46
N SER A 71 0.86 -11.94 4.77
CA SER A 71 0.16 -10.81 5.38
C SER A 71 -0.61 -10.05 4.29
N ALA A 72 -1.94 -10.11 4.39
CA ALA A 72 -2.84 -9.60 3.36
C ALA A 72 -2.53 -8.16 2.93
N LEU A 73 -2.43 -7.95 1.62
CA LEU A 73 -2.34 -6.63 1.00
C LEU A 73 -3.75 -6.09 0.79
N ASP A 74 -3.98 -4.83 1.14
CA ASP A 74 -5.23 -4.13 0.86
C ASP A 74 -5.32 -3.68 -0.60
N LEU A 75 -4.17 -3.36 -1.19
CA LEU A 75 -4.07 -2.91 -2.59
C LEU A 75 -2.63 -3.00 -3.11
N VAL A 76 -2.50 -2.79 -4.43
CA VAL A 76 -1.23 -2.56 -5.13
C VAL A 76 -1.28 -1.18 -5.77
N ILE A 77 -0.21 -0.42 -5.64
CA ILE A 77 0.05 0.84 -6.33
C ILE A 77 0.99 0.55 -7.50
N ALA A 78 0.52 0.84 -8.71
CA ALA A 78 1.30 0.71 -9.95
C ALA A 78 1.79 2.10 -10.39
N VAL A 79 3.11 2.30 -10.43
CA VAL A 79 3.72 3.61 -10.66
C VAL A 79 4.05 3.89 -12.14
N GLY A 80 3.26 3.33 -13.06
CA GLY A 80 3.37 3.59 -14.50
C GLY A 80 4.25 2.61 -15.25
N ASP A 81 4.26 2.74 -16.58
CA ASP A 81 4.75 1.77 -17.53
C ASP A 81 4.16 0.39 -17.23
N ASN A 82 2.82 0.42 -17.13
CA ASN A 82 2.02 -0.74 -16.74
C ASN A 82 1.98 -1.79 -17.86
N ILE A 83 2.12 -1.35 -19.13
CA ILE A 83 2.01 -2.22 -20.30
C ILE A 83 3.03 -1.82 -21.37
N TYR A 84 4.04 -2.63 -21.58
CA TYR A 84 4.97 -2.47 -22.71
C TYR A 84 4.44 -3.18 -23.97
N PRO A 85 4.87 -2.76 -25.19
CA PRO A 85 5.83 -1.69 -25.42
C PRO A 85 5.20 -0.28 -25.40
N ASN A 86 3.87 -0.12 -25.53
CA ASN A 86 3.19 1.13 -25.88
C ASN A 86 1.82 1.33 -25.21
N GLY A 87 1.53 0.63 -24.13
CA GLY A 87 0.31 0.79 -23.34
C GLY A 87 -0.94 0.14 -23.91
N SER A 88 -0.91 -0.38 -25.14
CA SER A 88 -2.09 -0.87 -25.86
C SER A 88 -2.83 -1.99 -25.14
N GLY A 89 -4.16 -1.89 -25.07
CA GLY A 89 -5.06 -2.86 -24.42
C GLY A 89 -4.98 -4.28 -24.96
N ARG A 90 -4.46 -4.47 -26.18
CA ARG A 90 -4.21 -5.81 -26.75
C ARG A 90 -3.26 -6.67 -25.93
N TYR A 91 -2.45 -6.04 -25.06
CA TYR A 91 -1.47 -6.73 -24.24
C TYR A 91 -1.94 -6.96 -22.80
N PHE A 92 -3.06 -6.40 -22.34
CA PHE A 92 -3.52 -6.47 -20.95
C PHE A 92 -3.56 -7.90 -20.41
N LYS A 93 -4.09 -8.82 -21.19
CA LYS A 93 -4.16 -10.22 -20.79
C LYS A 93 -2.77 -10.80 -20.52
N LYS A 94 -1.87 -10.68 -21.49
CA LYS A 94 -0.54 -11.30 -21.45
C LYS A 94 0.43 -10.59 -20.49
N HIS A 95 0.34 -9.25 -20.44
CA HIS A 95 1.32 -8.41 -19.73
C HIS A 95 0.83 -7.91 -18.37
N PHE A 96 -0.38 -8.33 -17.94
CA PHE A 96 -0.91 -7.98 -16.64
C PHE A 96 -1.77 -9.10 -16.04
N GLU A 97 -2.86 -9.54 -16.73
CA GLU A 97 -3.78 -10.48 -16.12
C GLU A 97 -3.13 -11.84 -15.83
N GLU A 98 -2.33 -12.35 -16.76
CA GLU A 98 -1.65 -13.65 -16.61
C GLU A 98 -0.56 -13.59 -15.52
N PRO A 99 0.38 -12.62 -15.49
CA PRO A 99 1.36 -12.54 -14.43
C PRO A 99 0.74 -12.37 -13.04
N PHE A 100 -0.23 -11.46 -12.90
CA PHE A 100 -0.85 -11.14 -11.62
C PHE A 100 -2.13 -11.95 -11.31
N ALA A 101 -2.39 -13.04 -12.05
CA ALA A 101 -3.61 -13.85 -11.91
C ALA A 101 -3.87 -14.32 -10.46
N GLY A 102 -2.82 -14.62 -9.69
CA GLY A 102 -2.94 -15.00 -8.29
C GLY A 102 -3.54 -13.88 -7.44
N LEU A 103 -2.97 -12.68 -7.48
CA LEU A 103 -3.45 -11.51 -6.75
C LEU A 103 -4.86 -11.08 -7.19
N LEU A 104 -5.14 -11.14 -8.51
CA LEU A 104 -6.46 -10.81 -9.06
C LEU A 104 -7.52 -11.79 -8.57
N LYS A 105 -7.21 -13.09 -8.49
CA LYS A 105 -8.08 -14.12 -7.92
C LYS A 105 -8.40 -13.87 -6.45
N GLU A 106 -7.42 -13.42 -5.69
CA GLU A 106 -7.57 -13.00 -4.27
C GLU A 106 -8.24 -11.61 -4.14
N ARG A 107 -8.64 -10.99 -5.27
CA ARG A 107 -9.32 -9.70 -5.35
C ARG A 107 -8.50 -8.52 -4.83
N VAL A 108 -7.18 -8.62 -4.84
CA VAL A 108 -6.31 -7.49 -4.55
C VAL A 108 -6.44 -6.46 -5.68
N LYS A 109 -6.78 -5.23 -5.34
CA LYS A 109 -7.01 -4.17 -6.32
C LYS A 109 -5.70 -3.48 -6.69
N PHE A 110 -5.53 -3.23 -7.99
CA PHE A 110 -4.46 -2.39 -8.50
C PHE A 110 -4.98 -0.98 -8.75
N TYR A 111 -4.20 0.02 -8.37
CA TYR A 111 -4.44 1.44 -8.67
C TYR A 111 -3.23 1.96 -9.41
N ALA A 112 -3.42 2.40 -10.65
CA ALA A 112 -2.31 2.72 -11.54
C ALA A 112 -2.22 4.22 -11.84
N VAL A 113 -1.02 4.69 -12.11
CA VAL A 113 -0.77 5.93 -12.85
C VAL A 113 -0.21 5.58 -14.23
N LEU A 114 -0.24 6.54 -15.16
CA LEU A 114 0.30 6.35 -16.50
C LEU A 114 1.81 6.61 -16.53
N GLY A 115 2.55 5.75 -17.25
CA GLY A 115 3.92 5.98 -17.65
C GLY A 115 4.03 6.45 -19.09
N ASN A 116 5.24 6.78 -19.53
CA ASN A 116 5.46 7.29 -20.91
C ASN A 116 5.16 6.24 -21.97
N HIS A 117 5.42 4.96 -21.72
CA HIS A 117 5.02 3.88 -22.64
C HIS A 117 3.50 3.69 -22.66
N ASP A 118 2.81 3.89 -21.56
CA ASP A 118 1.37 3.72 -21.49
C ASP A 118 0.59 4.70 -22.37
N VAL A 119 1.16 5.88 -22.60
CA VAL A 119 0.49 6.95 -23.36
C VAL A 119 0.82 6.97 -24.85
N GLU A 120 1.73 6.11 -25.32
CA GLU A 120 2.10 6.05 -26.74
C GLU A 120 0.90 5.63 -27.62
N GLU A 121 0.21 4.53 -27.26
CA GLU A 121 -0.98 4.03 -27.97
C GLU A 121 -2.14 3.69 -27.02
N GLY A 122 -1.88 3.50 -25.73
CA GLY A 122 -2.82 2.86 -24.79
C GLY A 122 -3.46 3.78 -23.75
N ARG A 123 -3.32 5.10 -23.82
CA ARG A 123 -3.86 6.02 -22.81
C ARG A 123 -5.32 5.73 -22.50
N GLU A 124 -6.19 5.78 -23.50
CA GLU A 124 -7.62 5.57 -23.30
C GLU A 124 -7.96 4.13 -22.89
N ASP A 125 -7.20 3.15 -23.41
CA ASP A 125 -7.37 1.75 -23.00
C ASP A 125 -7.11 1.59 -21.51
N GLN A 126 -6.02 2.16 -20.99
CA GLN A 126 -5.66 2.04 -19.57
C GLN A 126 -6.58 2.83 -18.64
N LEU A 127 -6.94 4.07 -19.02
CA LEU A 127 -7.87 4.89 -18.24
C LEU A 127 -9.20 4.18 -18.00
N ASN A 128 -9.69 3.44 -19.00
CA ASN A 128 -10.96 2.75 -18.97
C ASN A 128 -10.84 1.27 -18.55
N TYR A 129 -9.61 0.77 -18.30
CA TYR A 129 -9.42 -0.61 -17.92
C TYR A 129 -9.82 -0.86 -16.45
N PRO A 130 -10.83 -1.71 -16.21
CA PRO A 130 -11.42 -1.82 -14.86
C PRO A 130 -10.43 -2.27 -13.79
N LEU A 131 -9.42 -3.08 -14.17
CA LEU A 131 -8.47 -3.62 -13.19
C LEU A 131 -7.38 -2.64 -12.76
N PHE A 132 -7.19 -1.51 -13.47
CA PHE A 132 -6.29 -0.44 -13.06
C PHE A 132 -6.98 0.61 -12.17
N ASN A 133 -8.30 0.53 -12.03
CA ASN A 133 -9.11 1.38 -11.14
C ASN A 133 -8.87 2.90 -11.28
N MET A 134 -8.53 3.35 -12.48
CA MET A 134 -8.33 4.78 -12.80
C MET A 134 -9.65 5.52 -13.01
N GLY A 135 -10.74 4.80 -13.33
CA GLY A 135 -12.08 5.37 -13.48
C GLY A 135 -12.23 6.39 -14.60
N GLY A 136 -11.43 6.28 -15.68
CA GLY A 136 -11.42 7.21 -16.80
C GLY A 136 -10.66 8.52 -16.53
N SER A 137 -9.91 8.61 -15.42
CA SER A 137 -9.21 9.85 -15.02
C SER A 137 -7.70 9.70 -15.10
N ASN A 138 -7.02 10.69 -15.72
CA ASN A 138 -5.55 10.73 -15.77
C ASN A 138 -4.93 10.91 -14.39
N TYR A 139 -5.60 11.62 -13.50
CA TYR A 139 -5.18 11.85 -12.11
C TYR A 139 -6.39 11.78 -11.17
N TYR A 140 -6.18 11.24 -9.99
CA TYR A 140 -7.24 11.00 -9.02
C TYR A 140 -6.65 10.78 -7.62
N SER A 141 -7.50 10.69 -6.60
CA SER A 141 -7.08 10.33 -5.25
C SER A 141 -7.88 9.15 -4.72
N ILE A 142 -7.26 8.38 -3.86
CA ILE A 142 -7.92 7.31 -3.12
C ILE A 142 -7.60 7.45 -1.63
N SER A 143 -8.62 7.31 -0.78
CA SER A 143 -8.48 7.31 0.67
C SER A 143 -8.64 5.90 1.23
N ARG A 144 -7.89 5.58 2.26
CA ARG A 144 -7.95 4.27 2.94
C ARG A 144 -8.06 4.45 4.45
N ASN A 145 -8.73 3.48 5.06
CA ASN A 145 -8.88 3.36 6.51
C ASN A 145 -9.31 4.68 7.17
N ASN A 146 -10.46 5.22 6.72
CA ASN A 146 -11.10 6.40 7.29
C ASN A 146 -10.16 7.63 7.39
N GLY A 147 -9.32 7.84 6.38
CA GLY A 147 -8.39 8.97 6.36
C GLY A 147 -7.05 8.68 7.04
N LEU A 148 -6.69 7.42 7.24
CA LEU A 148 -5.34 7.07 7.63
C LEU A 148 -4.35 7.47 6.53
N VAL A 149 -4.64 7.13 5.26
CA VAL A 149 -3.77 7.45 4.14
C VAL A 149 -4.57 7.88 2.90
N ASP A 150 -4.15 9.00 2.31
CA ASP A 150 -4.57 9.46 1.00
C ASP A 150 -3.43 9.30 0.00
N PHE A 151 -3.72 8.62 -1.12
CA PHE A 151 -2.82 8.53 -2.26
C PHE A 151 -3.28 9.53 -3.32
N PHE A 152 -2.36 10.35 -3.79
CA PHE A 152 -2.54 11.29 -4.89
C PHE A 152 -1.89 10.69 -6.13
N MET A 153 -2.71 10.13 -7.01
CA MET A 153 -2.31 9.46 -8.23
C MET A 153 -2.20 10.50 -9.35
N LEU A 154 -0.99 10.76 -9.84
CA LEU A 154 -0.68 11.90 -10.72
C LEU A 154 -0.23 11.44 -12.10
N ASP A 155 -0.65 12.14 -13.15
CA ASP A 155 -0.14 11.96 -14.51
C ASP A 155 1.09 12.85 -14.75
N SER A 156 2.26 12.28 -14.59
CA SER A 156 3.52 12.99 -14.89
C SER A 156 3.89 13.02 -16.39
N THR A 157 3.11 12.34 -17.24
CA THR A 157 3.31 12.40 -18.69
C THR A 157 2.75 13.70 -19.29
N ASN A 158 1.80 14.34 -18.59
CA ASN A 158 1.20 15.62 -18.98
C ASN A 158 0.75 16.40 -17.74
N LEU A 159 1.68 17.10 -17.09
CA LEU A 159 1.39 17.95 -15.94
C LEU A 159 1.00 19.35 -16.42
N ASP A 160 -0.30 19.59 -16.59
CA ASP A 160 -0.86 20.87 -17.01
C ASP A 160 -1.39 21.71 -15.82
N ALA A 161 -1.82 22.92 -16.11
CA ALA A 161 -2.33 23.85 -15.11
C ALA A 161 -3.62 23.35 -14.40
N LEU A 162 -4.44 22.55 -15.10
CA LEU A 162 -5.67 21.98 -14.52
C LEU A 162 -5.30 20.92 -13.48
N GLN A 163 -4.35 20.05 -13.82
CA GLN A 163 -3.86 19.04 -12.86
C GLN A 163 -3.16 19.70 -11.68
N LEU A 164 -2.31 20.72 -11.89
CA LEU A 164 -1.67 21.46 -10.80
C LEU A 164 -2.69 22.09 -9.85
N GLY A 165 -3.73 22.73 -10.39
CA GLY A 165 -4.83 23.28 -9.59
C GLY A 165 -5.59 22.20 -8.80
N TRP A 166 -5.80 21.04 -9.41
CA TRP A 166 -6.42 19.89 -8.73
C TRP A 166 -5.52 19.34 -7.61
N ILE A 167 -4.20 19.20 -7.87
CA ILE A 167 -3.22 18.74 -6.87
C ILE A 167 -3.26 19.67 -5.65
N GLU A 168 -3.15 20.97 -5.87
CA GLU A 168 -3.17 21.96 -4.78
C GLU A 168 -4.46 21.87 -3.97
N LYS A 169 -5.61 21.84 -4.66
CA LYS A 169 -6.92 21.70 -4.00
C LYS A 169 -7.01 20.42 -3.19
N SER A 170 -6.69 19.28 -3.80
CA SER A 170 -6.84 17.96 -3.19
C SER A 170 -5.93 17.79 -1.97
N LEU A 171 -4.66 18.22 -2.07
CA LEU A 171 -3.71 18.22 -0.95
C LEU A 171 -4.16 19.11 0.21
N ARG A 172 -4.71 20.29 -0.10
CA ARG A 172 -5.23 21.24 0.90
C ARG A 172 -6.45 20.70 1.63
N GLU A 173 -7.35 20.02 0.92
CA GLU A 173 -8.61 19.48 1.46
C GLU A 173 -8.39 18.17 2.22
N SER A 174 -7.34 17.44 1.93
CA SER A 174 -7.01 16.19 2.61
C SER A 174 -6.77 16.39 4.11
N ARG A 175 -7.41 15.54 4.90
CA ARG A 175 -7.24 15.45 6.36
C ARG A 175 -6.51 14.16 6.76
N ALA A 176 -6.01 13.40 5.79
CA ALA A 176 -5.32 12.15 6.05
C ALA A 176 -4.07 12.37 6.91
N ILE A 177 -3.80 11.38 7.75
CA ILE A 177 -2.57 11.33 8.56
C ILE A 177 -1.36 11.21 7.63
N TRP A 178 -1.46 10.34 6.61
CA TRP A 178 -0.44 10.16 5.59
C TRP A 178 -0.91 10.62 4.23
N LYS A 179 -0.15 11.51 3.60
CA LYS A 179 -0.35 11.96 2.23
C LYS A 179 0.79 11.42 1.38
N LEU A 180 0.47 10.54 0.45
CA LEU A 180 1.42 9.85 -0.39
C LEU A 180 1.17 10.24 -1.85
N ALA A 181 2.19 10.74 -2.55
CA ALA A 181 2.07 11.04 -3.97
C ALA A 181 2.64 9.90 -4.82
N VAL A 182 1.99 9.63 -5.94
CA VAL A 182 2.33 8.56 -6.86
C VAL A 182 2.37 9.13 -8.28
N LEU A 183 3.49 8.97 -8.97
CA LEU A 183 3.68 9.41 -10.34
C LEU A 183 4.75 8.56 -11.03
N HIS A 184 4.82 8.59 -12.36
CA HIS A 184 5.79 7.76 -13.06
C HIS A 184 7.19 8.36 -13.10
N HIS A 185 7.35 9.59 -13.63
CA HIS A 185 8.66 10.21 -13.76
C HIS A 185 9.17 10.71 -12.40
N PRO A 186 10.41 10.36 -12.00
CA PRO A 186 10.91 10.69 -10.68
C PRO A 186 11.27 12.18 -10.54
N VAL A 187 10.77 12.79 -9.49
CA VAL A 187 11.16 14.16 -9.07
C VAL A 187 12.62 14.19 -8.64
N TYR A 188 13.07 13.13 -7.99
CA TYR A 188 14.44 12.90 -7.58
C TYR A 188 14.86 11.48 -7.92
N SER A 189 15.96 11.32 -8.64
CA SER A 189 16.58 10.03 -8.94
C SER A 189 18.08 10.21 -9.18
N SER A 190 18.87 9.21 -8.85
CA SER A 190 20.27 9.08 -9.25
C SER A 190 20.48 8.12 -10.42
N GLY A 191 19.43 7.77 -11.13
CA GLY A 191 19.51 7.01 -12.39
C GLY A 191 20.33 7.74 -13.43
N LYS A 192 21.28 7.04 -14.07
CA LYS A 192 22.16 7.65 -15.10
C LYS A 192 21.44 7.87 -16.41
N LYS A 193 20.45 7.04 -16.72
CA LYS A 193 19.79 7.10 -18.02
C LYS A 193 18.75 8.22 -18.09
N HIS A 194 17.93 8.35 -17.08
CA HIS A 194 16.87 9.36 -17.05
C HIS A 194 17.11 10.36 -15.93
N GLY A 195 17.25 9.88 -14.69
CA GLY A 195 17.51 10.71 -13.53
C GLY A 195 16.32 11.55 -13.10
N SER A 196 16.60 12.61 -12.36
CA SER A 196 15.57 13.52 -11.84
C SER A 196 14.90 14.35 -12.93
N ASP A 197 13.57 14.42 -12.97
CA ASP A 197 12.84 15.39 -13.78
C ASP A 197 12.79 16.74 -13.05
N LEU A 198 13.65 17.66 -13.50
CA LEU A 198 13.79 18.99 -12.85
C LEU A 198 12.55 19.86 -13.05
N LYS A 199 11.84 19.70 -14.17
CA LYS A 199 10.61 20.47 -14.44
C LYS A 199 9.47 20.02 -13.52
N LEU A 200 9.31 18.73 -13.34
CA LEU A 200 8.34 18.18 -12.38
C LEU A 200 8.71 18.61 -10.95
N ARG A 201 10.00 18.57 -10.60
CA ARG A 201 10.47 19.04 -9.29
C ARG A 201 10.09 20.48 -9.02
N GLU A 202 10.39 21.38 -9.95
CA GLU A 202 10.08 22.80 -9.83
C GLU A 202 8.59 23.06 -9.58
N GLN A 203 7.72 22.26 -10.18
CA GLN A 203 6.26 22.42 -10.08
C GLN A 203 5.64 21.71 -8.86
N LEU A 204 6.12 20.52 -8.52
CA LEU A 204 5.48 19.66 -7.52
C LEU A 204 6.05 19.81 -6.12
N GLU A 205 7.38 19.98 -5.98
CA GLU A 205 8.02 20.03 -4.65
C GLU A 205 7.47 21.16 -3.77
N PRO A 206 7.23 22.39 -4.27
CA PRO A 206 6.62 23.45 -3.46
C PRO A 206 5.23 23.07 -2.92
N LEU A 207 4.42 22.38 -3.72
CA LEU A 207 3.09 21.90 -3.31
C LEU A 207 3.22 20.77 -2.29
N PHE A 208 4.08 19.79 -2.56
CA PHE A 208 4.30 18.66 -1.64
C PHE A 208 4.82 19.13 -0.28
N THR A 209 5.76 20.04 -0.26
CA THR A 209 6.32 20.63 0.98
C THR A 209 5.24 21.41 1.74
N ARG A 210 4.52 22.31 1.05
CA ARG A 210 3.47 23.14 1.66
C ARG A 210 2.37 22.33 2.33
N TYR A 211 1.94 21.25 1.68
CA TYR A 211 0.82 20.44 2.14
C TYR A 211 1.26 19.15 2.85
N ARG A 212 2.56 19.04 3.18
CA ARG A 212 3.14 17.96 3.98
C ARG A 212 2.87 16.58 3.38
N VAL A 213 3.23 16.37 2.12
CA VAL A 213 3.36 15.03 1.55
C VAL A 213 4.55 14.35 2.23
N GLN A 214 4.36 13.14 2.78
CA GLN A 214 5.41 12.45 3.50
C GLN A 214 6.28 11.56 2.63
N ALA A 215 5.69 10.95 1.59
CA ALA A 215 6.45 10.13 0.65
C ALA A 215 5.93 10.25 -0.78
N VAL A 216 6.84 10.03 -1.73
CA VAL A 216 6.59 10.04 -3.17
C VAL A 216 7.11 8.73 -3.74
N PHE A 217 6.28 8.03 -4.52
CA PHE A 217 6.64 6.80 -5.22
C PHE A 217 6.64 7.05 -6.73
N SER A 218 7.71 6.60 -7.40
CA SER A 218 7.87 6.74 -8.85
C SER A 218 8.53 5.51 -9.47
N GLY A 219 8.50 5.43 -10.80
CA GLY A 219 9.13 4.42 -11.63
C GLY A 219 10.15 5.03 -12.58
N HIS A 220 10.07 4.67 -13.90
CA HIS A 220 10.79 5.20 -15.02
C HIS A 220 12.29 4.85 -15.07
N ASP A 221 13.05 5.08 -14.00
CA ASP A 221 14.37 4.49 -13.85
C ASP A 221 14.19 3.04 -13.38
N HIS A 222 14.68 2.08 -14.18
CA HIS A 222 14.46 0.66 -13.98
C HIS A 222 15.36 0.10 -12.87
N VAL A 223 15.23 0.66 -11.69
CA VAL A 223 16.00 0.36 -10.49
C VAL A 223 15.12 0.47 -9.26
N TYR A 224 15.60 0.01 -8.12
CA TYR A 224 15.14 0.49 -6.83
C TYR A 224 16.09 1.57 -6.32
N GLU A 225 15.52 2.68 -5.85
CA GLU A 225 16.27 3.70 -5.12
C GLU A 225 15.42 4.32 -4.03
N ARG A 226 16.03 4.58 -2.89
CA ARG A 226 15.52 5.46 -1.85
C ARG A 226 16.50 6.63 -1.70
N THR A 227 16.01 7.82 -1.87
CA THR A 227 16.83 9.02 -1.69
C THR A 227 17.00 9.32 -0.19
N LYS A 228 17.98 10.16 0.16
CA LYS A 228 17.90 10.91 1.40
C LYS A 228 16.67 11.81 1.34
N PRO A 229 15.98 12.09 2.45
CA PRO A 229 14.84 12.99 2.43
C PRO A 229 15.20 14.35 1.84
N GLN A 230 14.34 14.86 0.95
CA GLN A 230 14.45 16.19 0.35
C GLN A 230 13.30 17.05 0.87
N GLN A 231 13.58 18.22 1.43
CA GLN A 231 12.58 19.09 2.05
C GLN A 231 11.67 18.35 3.07
N GLY A 232 12.20 17.34 3.76
CA GLY A 232 11.45 16.50 4.70
C GLY A 232 10.59 15.41 4.06
N ILE A 233 10.61 15.26 2.72
CA ILE A 233 9.85 14.29 1.96
C ILE A 233 10.75 13.11 1.58
N GLN A 234 10.26 11.88 1.74
CA GLN A 234 10.96 10.67 1.30
C GLN A 234 10.56 10.33 -0.14
N TYR A 235 11.56 10.15 -1.01
CA TYR A 235 11.34 9.74 -2.40
C TYR A 235 11.82 8.31 -2.61
N PHE A 236 10.98 7.52 -3.29
CA PHE A 236 11.26 6.14 -3.68
C PHE A 236 11.09 5.99 -5.19
N ILE A 237 12.07 5.34 -5.82
CA ILE A 237 12.00 4.85 -7.18
C ILE A 237 11.86 3.33 -7.12
N THR A 238 10.84 2.77 -7.76
CA THR A 238 10.55 1.34 -7.77
C THR A 238 10.15 0.89 -9.19
N GLY A 239 11.02 1.25 -10.15
CA GLY A 239 10.81 1.00 -11.57
C GLY A 239 11.42 -0.30 -12.09
N ALA A 240 11.72 -1.25 -11.21
CA ALA A 240 12.30 -2.54 -11.59
C ALA A 240 11.31 -3.71 -11.44
N GLY A 241 10.02 -3.51 -11.77
CA GLY A 241 8.98 -4.54 -11.63
C GLY A 241 9.03 -5.65 -12.69
N GLY A 242 9.51 -5.34 -13.89
CA GLY A 242 9.64 -6.31 -14.98
C GLY A 242 10.84 -6.03 -15.88
N LYS A 243 11.48 -4.90 -15.63
CA LYS A 243 12.71 -4.47 -16.33
C LYS A 243 13.69 -3.93 -15.31
N CYS A 244 14.85 -4.58 -15.15
CA CYS A 244 15.95 -4.08 -14.35
C CYS A 244 17.09 -3.61 -15.23
N ARG A 245 17.67 -2.43 -14.95
CA ARG A 245 18.83 -1.89 -15.65
C ARG A 245 20.04 -1.86 -14.73
N ARG A 246 20.83 -2.92 -14.81
CA ARG A 246 22.06 -3.07 -14.02
C ARG A 246 23.07 -1.98 -14.31
N GLY A 247 23.67 -1.40 -13.28
CA GLY A 247 24.70 -0.37 -13.40
C GLY A 247 24.15 1.03 -13.71
N ASP A 248 22.83 1.22 -13.67
CA ASP A 248 22.20 2.51 -13.99
C ASP A 248 22.23 3.52 -12.83
N ILE A 249 22.51 3.06 -11.61
CA ILE A 249 22.65 3.97 -10.46
C ILE A 249 23.96 4.73 -10.51
N ASP A 250 23.91 6.07 -10.34
CA ASP A 250 25.10 6.85 -10.03
C ASP A 250 25.49 6.68 -8.56
N MET A 251 26.49 5.80 -8.36
CA MET A 251 26.99 5.49 -7.02
C MET A 251 27.63 6.69 -6.30
N LYS A 252 27.95 7.77 -7.02
CA LYS A 252 28.51 9.02 -6.46
C LYS A 252 27.46 10.04 -6.10
N SER A 253 26.20 9.81 -6.47
CA SER A 253 25.10 10.74 -6.19
C SER A 253 24.91 10.93 -4.67
N GLU A 254 24.91 12.16 -4.23
CA GLU A 254 24.63 12.53 -2.85
C GLU A 254 23.14 12.37 -2.46
N LEU A 255 22.25 12.25 -3.45
CA LEU A 255 20.83 12.03 -3.24
C LEU A 255 20.57 10.66 -2.60
N ARG A 256 21.34 9.66 -2.98
CA ARG A 256 21.09 8.27 -2.68
C ARG A 256 21.29 7.94 -1.19
N ALA A 257 20.29 7.32 -0.57
CA ALA A 257 20.38 6.68 0.75
C ALA A 257 20.56 5.17 0.61
N ALA A 258 19.76 4.53 -0.26
CA ALA A 258 19.86 3.11 -0.59
C ALA A 258 19.49 2.91 -2.07
N SER A 259 20.00 1.85 -2.68
CA SER A 259 19.64 1.49 -4.07
C SER A 259 19.93 0.04 -4.38
N TYR A 260 19.21 -0.50 -5.36
CA TYR A 260 19.38 -1.86 -5.86
C TYR A 260 19.06 -1.91 -7.35
N ASP A 261 20.01 -2.40 -8.15
CA ASP A 261 19.91 -2.52 -9.60
C ASP A 261 20.51 -3.84 -10.13
N LEU A 262 20.61 -4.85 -9.25
CA LEU A 262 21.16 -6.17 -9.65
C LEU A 262 20.07 -7.10 -10.19
N ASP A 263 18.81 -6.84 -9.85
CA ASP A 263 17.68 -7.71 -10.13
C ASP A 263 16.35 -6.90 -10.06
N ASN A 264 15.25 -7.48 -10.52
CA ASN A 264 13.94 -6.86 -10.36
C ASN A 264 13.52 -6.82 -8.89
N SER A 265 12.64 -5.88 -8.56
CA SER A 265 12.18 -5.67 -7.18
C SER A 265 10.81 -5.01 -7.12
N PHE A 266 10.16 -5.13 -5.97
CA PHE A 266 8.94 -4.42 -5.61
C PHE A 266 9.03 -3.97 -4.14
N MET A 267 8.15 -3.07 -3.74
CA MET A 267 8.09 -2.63 -2.35
C MET A 267 6.86 -3.18 -1.63
N LEU A 268 7.04 -3.42 -0.33
CA LEU A 268 5.96 -3.66 0.63
C LEU A 268 5.95 -2.54 1.65
N ILE A 269 4.77 -1.98 1.88
CA ILE A 269 4.55 -0.86 2.80
C ILE A 269 3.47 -1.25 3.80
N GLU A 270 3.67 -0.91 5.05
CA GLU A 270 2.65 -0.96 6.10
C GLU A 270 2.59 0.40 6.78
N VAL A 271 1.40 0.97 6.87
CA VAL A 271 1.15 2.29 7.44
C VAL A 271 0.19 2.16 8.61
N ASP A 272 0.53 2.78 9.74
CA ASP A 272 -0.41 3.05 10.84
C ASP A 272 -0.42 4.55 11.19
N GLU A 273 -1.07 4.92 12.27
CA GLU A 273 -1.22 6.34 12.66
C GLU A 273 0.12 7.00 13.03
N THR A 274 1.14 6.24 13.37
CA THR A 274 2.41 6.72 13.93
C THR A 274 3.59 6.55 12.98
N GLU A 275 3.55 5.52 12.13
CA GLU A 275 4.68 5.17 11.28
C GLU A 275 4.28 4.51 9.96
N MET A 276 5.15 4.64 8.99
CA MET A 276 5.14 3.92 7.73
C MET A 276 6.40 3.07 7.63
N SER A 277 6.27 1.77 7.79
CA SER A 277 7.36 0.82 7.55
C SER A 277 7.40 0.41 6.08
N PHE A 278 8.59 0.20 5.55
CA PHE A 278 8.78 -0.24 4.17
C PHE A 278 9.86 -1.30 4.04
N LYS A 279 9.72 -2.13 3.00
CA LYS A 279 10.75 -3.08 2.54
C LYS A 279 10.76 -3.04 1.02
N SER A 280 11.96 -3.04 0.42
CA SER A 280 12.14 -3.39 -0.99
C SER A 280 12.61 -4.84 -1.07
N ILE A 281 11.96 -5.64 -1.90
CA ILE A 281 12.17 -7.08 -2.01
C ILE A 281 12.57 -7.40 -3.44
N SER A 282 13.72 -8.09 -3.59
CA SER A 282 14.18 -8.57 -4.90
C SER A 282 13.30 -9.71 -5.42
N GLN A 283 13.35 -10.00 -6.71
CA GLN A 283 12.64 -11.15 -7.28
C GLN A 283 13.08 -12.50 -6.69
N ARG A 284 14.22 -12.54 -5.98
CA ARG A 284 14.69 -13.73 -5.26
C ARG A 284 14.14 -13.84 -3.85
N GLY A 285 13.41 -12.82 -3.38
CA GLY A 285 12.83 -12.75 -2.05
C GLY A 285 13.73 -12.11 -1.00
N ASP A 286 14.91 -11.58 -1.38
CA ASP A 286 15.80 -10.90 -0.46
C ASP A 286 15.31 -9.50 -0.14
N VAL A 287 15.38 -9.08 1.12
CA VAL A 287 15.13 -7.69 1.52
C VAL A 287 16.38 -6.88 1.19
N VAL A 288 16.29 -5.99 0.19
CA VAL A 288 17.43 -5.20 -0.31
C VAL A 288 17.52 -3.81 0.34
N ASP A 289 16.41 -3.33 0.88
CA ASP A 289 16.34 -2.14 1.73
C ASP A 289 15.12 -2.22 2.65
N SER A 290 15.20 -1.57 3.79
CA SER A 290 14.06 -1.44 4.72
C SER A 290 14.23 -0.25 5.64
N GLY A 291 13.12 0.24 6.19
CA GLY A 291 13.15 1.34 7.14
C GLY A 291 11.78 1.71 7.65
N VAL A 292 11.75 2.78 8.42
CA VAL A 292 10.54 3.35 9.01
C VAL A 292 10.57 4.86 8.87
N LEU A 293 9.48 5.44 8.37
CA LEU A 293 9.20 6.88 8.46
C LEU A 293 8.26 7.09 9.64
N LYS A 294 8.54 8.07 10.47
CA LYS A 294 7.66 8.43 11.58
C LYS A 294 6.84 9.65 11.22
N GLN A 295 5.61 9.68 11.69
CA GLN A 295 4.76 10.86 11.59
C GLN A 295 5.37 11.97 12.45
N SER A 296 5.49 13.17 11.85
CA SER A 296 6.11 14.35 12.47
C SER A 296 5.08 15.29 13.10
#